data_d2ae43babdf5262ddbebc0d2d24c3074
#
_entry.id   d2ae43babdf5262ddbebc0d2d24c3074
#
_cell.length_a   1.000
_cell.length_b   1.000
_cell.length_c   1.000
_cell.angle_alpha   90.00
_cell.angle_beta   90.00
_cell.angle_gamma   90.00
#
_symmetry.space_group_name_H-M   'P 1'
#
loop_
_entity.id
_entity.type
_entity.pdbx_description
1 polymer ?
#
loop_
_entity_poly.entity_id
_entity_poly.type
_entity_poly.pdbx_seq_one_letter_code
_entity_poly.pdbx_strand_id
1 'polypeptide(L)'
;TFELNENNELIIKTIEFSHEKESIYFSLNEESDGTARILDLIEILLKISDNKTLIIDEIDRCLHPVITTRIIELFLKIAEERNTQLIITSHESRLLATEILRNDEICFIVKNKDGASTLNPLECYQLRADKKIYAAMFDGTLPDVLPAYDSDKMENILKDDRA
;
A
#
# COMPACT_ATOMS: atom_id res chain seq x y z
N THR A 1 22.93 -6.97 9.64
CA THR A 1 22.84 -7.17 11.11
C THR A 1 24.24 -7.37 11.68
N PHE A 2 24.51 -6.81 12.84
CA PHE A 2 25.79 -6.98 13.55
C PHE A 2 25.56 -7.93 14.72
N GLU A 3 26.38 -8.96 14.82
CA GLU A 3 26.36 -9.92 15.94
C GLU A 3 27.79 -10.15 16.45
N LEU A 4 27.91 -10.49 17.72
CA LEU A 4 29.17 -10.96 18.27
C LEU A 4 29.16 -12.51 18.31
N ASN A 5 30.21 -13.14 17.81
CA ASN A 5 30.38 -14.59 17.97
C ASN A 5 30.81 -14.96 19.40
N GLU A 6 30.91 -16.24 19.67
CA GLU A 6 31.33 -16.78 20.97
C GLU A 6 32.73 -16.31 21.37
N ASN A 7 33.54 -15.86 20.42
CA ASN A 7 34.90 -15.34 20.64
C ASN A 7 34.96 -13.81 20.79
N ASN A 8 33.79 -13.13 20.87
CA ASN A 8 33.65 -11.68 20.97
C ASN A 8 34.14 -10.92 19.72
N GLU A 9 34.12 -11.58 18.54
CA GLU A 9 34.41 -10.98 17.25
C GLU A 9 33.15 -10.47 16.59
N LEU A 10 33.20 -9.32 15.92
CA LEU A 10 32.08 -8.72 15.20
C LEU A 10 31.80 -9.50 13.91
N ILE A 11 30.63 -10.12 13.84
CA ILE A 11 30.11 -10.73 12.61
C ILE A 11 29.14 -9.75 11.95
N ILE A 12 29.38 -9.49 10.67
CA ILE A 12 28.48 -8.71 9.82
C ILE A 12 27.72 -9.69 8.94
N LYS A 13 26.38 -9.81 9.16
CA LYS A 13 25.51 -10.59 8.30
C LYS A 13 24.86 -9.65 7.28
N THR A 14 25.05 -9.93 6.01
CA THR A 14 24.43 -9.25 4.88
C THR A 14 23.48 -10.20 4.16
N ILE A 15 22.46 -9.65 3.52
CA ILE A 15 21.61 -10.38 2.60
C ILE A 15 22.11 -10.05 1.20
N GLU A 16 22.35 -11.09 0.42
CA GLU A 16 22.74 -10.98 -0.98
C GLU A 16 21.72 -11.71 -1.83
N PHE A 17 21.48 -11.20 -3.03
CA PHE A 17 20.52 -11.72 -3.99
C PHE A 17 21.24 -12.34 -5.16
N SER A 18 20.80 -13.51 -5.60
CA SER A 18 21.24 -14.10 -6.86
C SER A 18 20.05 -14.24 -7.80
N HIS A 19 20.20 -13.75 -9.01
CA HIS A 19 19.23 -13.97 -10.08
C HIS A 19 19.54 -15.26 -10.81
N GLU A 20 18.51 -16.01 -11.21
CA GLU A 20 18.63 -17.35 -11.80
C GLU A 20 19.75 -17.46 -12.85
N LYS A 21 20.65 -18.42 -12.66
CA LYS A 21 21.77 -18.82 -13.53
C LYS A 21 23.06 -18.01 -13.47
N GLU A 22 23.18 -17.00 -12.68
CA GLU A 22 24.41 -16.25 -12.56
C GLU A 22 25.07 -16.51 -11.19
N SER A 23 26.40 -16.74 -11.19
CA SER A 23 27.19 -16.81 -9.96
C SER A 23 27.48 -15.41 -9.39
N ILE A 24 26.67 -14.43 -9.74
CA ILE A 24 26.80 -13.05 -9.33
C ILE A 24 25.80 -12.78 -8.21
N TYR A 25 26.28 -12.21 -7.13
CA TYR A 25 25.49 -11.80 -5.99
C TYR A 25 25.39 -10.28 -5.96
N PHE A 26 24.19 -9.79 -5.70
CA PHE A 26 23.88 -8.37 -5.59
C PHE A 26 23.57 -8.01 -4.15
N SER A 27 24.07 -6.88 -3.71
CA SER A 27 23.70 -6.29 -2.41
C SER A 27 22.31 -5.66 -2.50
N LEU A 28 21.65 -5.42 -1.36
CA LEU A 28 20.35 -4.77 -1.32
C LEU A 28 20.33 -3.39 -2.00
N ASN A 29 21.46 -2.66 -1.97
CA ASN A 29 21.57 -1.34 -2.61
C ASN A 29 21.64 -1.42 -4.14
N GLU A 30 21.88 -2.59 -4.71
CA GLU A 30 21.93 -2.84 -6.15
C GLU A 30 20.58 -3.40 -6.65
N GLU A 31 19.67 -3.73 -5.74
CA GLU A 31 18.33 -4.21 -6.05
C GLU A 31 17.35 -3.05 -6.28
N SER A 32 16.17 -3.37 -6.83
CA SER A 32 15.11 -2.40 -7.02
C SER A 32 14.48 -1.96 -5.69
N ASP A 33 13.93 -0.73 -5.65
CA ASP A 33 13.15 -0.24 -4.52
C ASP A 33 11.99 -1.19 -4.16
N GLY A 34 11.41 -1.86 -5.15
CA GLY A 34 10.37 -2.87 -4.95
C GLY A 34 10.89 -4.09 -4.18
N THR A 35 12.08 -4.58 -4.52
CA THR A 35 12.74 -5.69 -3.80
C THR A 35 13.01 -5.31 -2.34
N ALA A 36 13.57 -4.12 -2.12
CA ALA A 36 13.81 -3.60 -0.77
C ALA A 36 12.50 -3.49 0.03
N ARG A 37 11.44 -2.96 -0.60
CA ARG A 37 10.13 -2.82 0.04
C ARG A 37 9.50 -4.17 0.42
N ILE A 38 9.62 -5.18 -0.44
CA ILE A 38 9.15 -6.54 -0.14
C ILE A 38 9.87 -7.10 1.09
N LEU A 39 11.18 -6.91 1.21
CA LEU A 39 11.95 -7.38 2.37
C LEU A 39 11.50 -6.70 3.66
N ASP A 40 11.29 -5.38 3.65
CA ASP A 40 10.77 -4.64 4.80
C ASP A 40 9.41 -5.21 5.26
N LEU A 41 8.50 -5.46 4.32
CA LEU A 41 7.18 -6.01 4.61
C LEU A 41 7.25 -7.45 5.12
N ILE A 42 8.13 -8.29 4.56
CA ILE A 42 8.37 -9.66 5.05
C ILE A 42 8.95 -9.62 6.47
N GLU A 43 9.89 -8.71 6.75
CA GLU A 43 10.45 -8.57 8.10
C GLU A 43 9.36 -8.21 9.13
N ILE A 44 8.46 -7.29 8.77
CA ILE A 44 7.31 -6.94 9.60
C ILE A 44 6.42 -8.16 9.82
N LEU A 45 6.09 -8.92 8.76
CA LEU A 45 5.29 -10.14 8.85
C LEU A 45 5.89 -11.17 9.80
N LEU A 46 7.21 -11.40 9.71
CA LEU A 46 7.92 -12.37 10.57
C LEU A 46 7.97 -11.94 12.03
N LYS A 47 7.89 -10.64 12.31
CA LYS A 47 7.94 -10.07 13.66
C LYS A 47 6.56 -9.79 14.27
N ILE A 48 5.47 -10.12 13.57
CA ILE A 48 4.13 -9.97 14.12
C ILE A 48 4.01 -10.75 15.43
N SER A 49 3.62 -10.06 16.48
CA SER A 49 3.30 -10.63 17.79
C SER A 49 1.81 -10.51 18.08
N ASP A 50 1.32 -11.37 18.99
CA ASP A 50 -0.08 -11.44 19.33
C ASP A 50 -0.63 -10.14 19.94
N ASN A 51 -1.90 -9.86 19.67
CA ASN A 51 -2.65 -8.71 20.22
C ASN A 51 -1.99 -7.35 19.93
N LYS A 52 -1.50 -7.14 18.72
CA LYS A 52 -0.90 -5.89 18.27
C LYS A 52 -1.75 -5.22 17.19
N THR A 53 -1.55 -3.92 17.04
CA THR A 53 -2.02 -3.16 15.88
C THR A 53 -0.80 -2.73 15.07
N LEU A 54 -0.81 -3.08 13.80
CA LEU A 54 0.20 -2.66 12.83
C LEU A 54 -0.36 -1.53 11.97
N ILE A 55 0.42 -0.50 11.79
CA ILE A 55 0.06 0.64 10.92
C ILE A 55 1.13 0.72 9.84
N ILE A 56 0.72 0.59 8.58
CA ILE A 56 1.62 0.67 7.43
C ILE A 56 1.12 1.74 6.49
N ASP A 57 1.89 2.81 6.38
CA ASP A 57 1.61 3.90 5.45
C ASP A 57 2.13 3.56 4.05
N GLU A 58 1.33 3.86 3.02
CA GLU A 58 1.65 3.59 1.61
C GLU A 58 2.15 2.14 1.39
N ILE A 59 1.31 1.16 1.74
CA ILE A 59 1.68 -0.27 1.60
C ILE A 59 2.07 -0.65 0.16
N ASP A 60 1.47 0.01 -0.81
CA ASP A 60 1.66 -0.20 -2.27
C ASP A 60 2.90 0.50 -2.84
N ARG A 61 3.61 1.31 -2.04
CA ARG A 61 4.77 2.07 -2.50
C ARG A 61 5.82 1.16 -3.13
N CYS A 62 6.23 1.49 -4.35
CA CYS A 62 7.21 0.75 -5.17
C CYS A 62 6.80 -0.69 -5.52
N LEU A 63 5.55 -1.09 -5.27
CA LEU A 63 5.07 -2.44 -5.53
C LEU A 63 4.09 -2.51 -6.71
N HIS A 64 4.13 -3.63 -7.40
CA HIS A 64 3.08 -3.95 -8.37
C HIS A 64 1.78 -4.32 -7.64
N PRO A 65 0.58 -3.88 -8.11
CA PRO A 65 -0.70 -4.12 -7.44
C PRO A 65 -0.96 -5.56 -7.04
N VAL A 66 -0.57 -6.52 -7.89
CA VAL A 66 -0.73 -7.95 -7.59
C VAL A 66 0.12 -8.37 -6.38
N ILE A 67 1.32 -7.83 -6.24
CA ILE A 67 2.20 -8.12 -5.10
C ILE A 67 1.61 -7.52 -3.84
N THR A 68 1.15 -6.27 -3.89
CA THR A 68 0.47 -5.60 -2.78
C THR A 68 -0.72 -6.41 -2.28
N THR A 69 -1.59 -6.87 -3.20
CA THR A 69 -2.72 -7.73 -2.87
C THR A 69 -2.29 -9.00 -2.14
N ARG A 70 -1.27 -9.70 -2.66
CA ARG A 70 -0.77 -10.94 -2.05
C ARG A 70 -0.16 -10.74 -0.66
N ILE A 71 0.53 -9.63 -0.46
CA ILE A 71 1.07 -9.28 0.87
C ILE A 71 -0.07 -9.01 1.86
N ILE A 72 -1.11 -8.28 1.46
CA ILE A 72 -2.28 -8.04 2.32
C ILE A 72 -2.99 -9.36 2.66
N GLU A 73 -3.23 -10.24 1.67
CA GLU A 73 -3.82 -11.57 1.92
C GLU A 73 -3.01 -12.39 2.94
N LEU A 74 -1.67 -12.34 2.83
CA LEU A 74 -0.79 -13.04 3.78
C LEU A 74 -0.88 -12.42 5.17
N PHE A 75 -0.91 -11.09 5.25
CA PHE A 75 -1.12 -10.35 6.50
C PHE A 75 -2.43 -10.76 7.19
N LEU A 76 -3.53 -10.78 6.44
CA LEU A 76 -4.85 -11.12 6.99
C LEU A 76 -4.87 -12.53 7.58
N LYS A 77 -4.24 -13.51 6.93
CA LYS A 77 -4.13 -14.88 7.45
C LYS A 77 -3.36 -14.94 8.78
N ILE A 78 -2.22 -14.26 8.86
CA ILE A 78 -1.40 -14.23 10.08
C ILE A 78 -2.13 -13.46 11.19
N ALA A 79 -2.79 -12.35 10.84
CA ALA A 79 -3.50 -11.50 11.77
C ALA A 79 -4.68 -12.23 12.46
N GLU A 80 -5.42 -13.05 11.72
CA GLU A 80 -6.50 -13.88 12.26
C GLU A 80 -5.98 -14.84 13.35
N GLU A 81 -4.88 -15.55 13.08
CA GLU A 81 -4.27 -16.49 14.02
C GLU A 81 -3.72 -15.80 15.27
N ARG A 82 -3.25 -14.56 15.15
CA ARG A 82 -2.55 -13.82 16.21
C ARG A 82 -3.39 -12.73 16.87
N ASN A 83 -4.66 -12.61 16.52
CA ASN A 83 -5.53 -11.53 17.01
C ASN A 83 -4.88 -10.14 16.83
N THR A 84 -4.33 -9.90 15.65
CA THR A 84 -3.59 -8.66 15.29
C THR A 84 -4.41 -7.85 14.31
N GLN A 85 -4.49 -6.54 14.53
CA GLN A 85 -5.14 -5.60 13.61
C GLN A 85 -4.13 -5.01 12.62
N LEU A 86 -4.52 -4.88 11.36
CA LEU A 86 -3.77 -4.18 10.32
C LEU A 86 -4.51 -2.91 9.91
N ILE A 87 -3.84 -1.77 9.97
CA ILE A 87 -4.29 -0.49 9.42
C ILE A 87 -3.32 -0.11 8.32
N ILE A 88 -3.83 0.10 7.11
CA ILE A 88 -3.00 0.47 5.95
C ILE A 88 -3.54 1.72 5.28
N THR A 89 -2.65 2.52 4.70
CA THR A 89 -3.00 3.49 3.68
C THR A 89 -2.51 3.01 2.32
N SER A 90 -3.22 3.36 1.26
CA SER A 90 -2.88 2.98 -0.11
C SER A 90 -3.46 3.96 -1.12
N HIS A 91 -2.74 4.15 -2.21
CA HIS A 91 -3.21 4.85 -3.41
C HIS A 91 -3.70 3.89 -4.49
N GLU A 92 -3.59 2.57 -4.27
CA GLU A 92 -3.92 1.54 -5.25
C GLU A 92 -5.43 1.24 -5.24
N SER A 93 -6.15 1.90 -6.12
CA SER A 93 -7.61 1.75 -6.25
C SER A 93 -8.05 0.33 -6.66
N ARG A 94 -7.17 -0.46 -7.29
CA ARG A 94 -7.46 -1.85 -7.67
C ARG A 94 -7.66 -2.76 -6.48
N LEU A 95 -7.17 -2.41 -5.29
CA LEU A 95 -7.49 -3.13 -4.05
C LEU A 95 -9.00 -3.18 -3.79
N LEU A 96 -9.74 -2.15 -4.20
CA LEU A 96 -11.20 -2.10 -4.08
C LEU A 96 -11.94 -3.09 -5.01
N ALA A 97 -11.23 -3.68 -5.98
CA ALA A 97 -11.78 -4.68 -6.88
C ALA A 97 -11.53 -6.12 -6.41
N THR A 98 -10.75 -6.34 -5.33
CA THR A 98 -10.25 -7.66 -4.91
C THR A 98 -11.18 -8.20 -3.87
N GLU A 99 -12.18 -8.07 -3.46
CA GLU A 99 -13.05 -8.71 -2.43
C GLU A 99 -12.29 -9.26 -1.19
N ILE A 100 -11.03 -8.84 -0.98
CA ILE A 100 -10.24 -9.21 0.21
C ILE A 100 -10.57 -8.33 1.42
N LEU A 101 -11.18 -7.17 1.18
CA LEU A 101 -11.59 -6.23 2.21
C LEU A 101 -13.11 -6.14 2.23
N ARG A 102 -13.69 -6.07 3.42
CA ARG A 102 -15.11 -5.80 3.60
C ARG A 102 -15.38 -4.30 3.46
N ASN A 103 -16.63 -3.94 3.15
CA ASN A 103 -17.03 -2.54 3.00
C ASN A 103 -16.82 -1.72 4.28
N ASP A 104 -17.02 -2.33 5.44
CA ASP A 104 -16.84 -1.71 6.76
C ASP A 104 -15.36 -1.51 7.14
N GLU A 105 -14.43 -2.11 6.39
CA GLU A 105 -12.99 -1.96 6.57
C GLU A 105 -12.40 -0.84 5.68
N ILE A 106 -13.19 -0.28 4.78
CA ILE A 106 -12.72 0.70 3.79
C ILE A 106 -13.14 2.11 4.21
N CYS A 107 -12.16 3.02 4.26
CA CYS A 107 -12.38 4.44 4.49
C CYS A 107 -11.67 5.28 3.44
N PHE A 108 -12.29 6.36 3.01
CA PHE A 108 -11.67 7.36 2.12
C PHE A 108 -11.22 8.58 2.92
N ILE A 109 -10.01 9.05 2.64
CA ILE A 109 -9.51 10.32 3.13
C ILE A 109 -9.80 11.37 2.06
N VAL A 110 -10.67 12.31 2.38
CA VAL A 110 -11.12 13.35 1.46
C VAL A 110 -10.62 14.71 1.96
N LYS A 111 -9.97 15.48 1.08
CA LYS A 111 -9.52 16.84 1.38
C LYS A 111 -10.52 17.86 0.85
N ASN A 112 -11.05 18.70 1.72
CA ASN A 112 -11.98 19.76 1.35
C ASN A 112 -11.26 20.97 0.73
N LYS A 113 -12.05 21.96 0.26
CA LYS A 113 -11.51 23.18 -0.38
C LYS A 113 -10.69 24.05 0.57
N ASP A 114 -10.92 23.95 1.87
CA ASP A 114 -10.20 24.69 2.91
C ASP A 114 -8.91 23.99 3.35
N GLY A 115 -8.62 22.83 2.74
CA GLY A 115 -7.42 22.05 3.01
C GLY A 115 -7.54 21.09 4.20
N ALA A 116 -8.69 21.04 4.87
CA ALA A 116 -8.93 20.06 5.93
C ALA A 116 -9.23 18.67 5.35
N SER A 117 -8.72 17.63 6.00
CA SER A 117 -8.98 16.23 5.62
C SER A 117 -10.04 15.62 6.53
N THR A 118 -10.94 14.84 5.95
CA THR A 118 -11.96 14.05 6.64
C THR A 118 -11.81 12.59 6.29
N LEU A 119 -12.06 11.72 7.26
CA LEU A 119 -12.12 10.27 7.07
C LEU A 119 -13.58 9.86 6.88
N ASN A 120 -13.90 9.36 5.71
CA ASN A 120 -15.27 8.97 5.35
C ASN A 120 -15.32 7.45 5.13
N PRO A 121 -15.98 6.68 6.02
CA PRO A 121 -16.22 5.26 5.79
C PRO A 121 -17.00 5.03 4.48
N LEU A 122 -16.67 3.95 3.78
CA LEU A 122 -17.38 3.59 2.55
C LEU A 122 -18.89 3.47 2.75
N GLU A 123 -19.33 3.04 3.92
CA GLU A 123 -20.75 2.92 4.28
C GLU A 123 -21.52 4.26 4.24
N CYS A 124 -20.82 5.39 4.37
CA CYS A 124 -21.43 6.72 4.21
C CYS A 124 -21.89 7.00 2.78
N TYR A 125 -21.39 6.23 1.82
CA TYR A 125 -21.77 6.34 0.41
C TYR A 125 -22.84 5.30 0.09
N GLN A 126 -24.00 5.74 -0.36
CA GLN A 126 -25.13 4.87 -0.72
C GLN A 126 -24.87 4.15 -2.05
N LEU A 127 -23.98 3.16 -2.02
CA LEU A 127 -23.74 2.33 -3.21
C LEU A 127 -24.89 1.33 -3.41
N ARG A 128 -25.30 1.16 -4.67
CA ARG A 128 -26.23 0.07 -5.02
C ARG A 128 -25.51 -1.27 -4.80
N ALA A 129 -26.24 -2.26 -4.31
CA ALA A 129 -25.68 -3.57 -3.98
C ALA A 129 -24.99 -4.31 -5.16
N ASP A 130 -25.36 -3.97 -6.39
CA ASP A 130 -24.82 -4.51 -7.64
C ASP A 130 -23.61 -3.73 -8.18
N LYS A 131 -23.29 -2.58 -7.59
CA LYS A 131 -22.23 -1.69 -8.10
C LYS A 131 -20.90 -1.97 -7.43
N LYS A 132 -19.90 -2.33 -8.23
CA LYS A 132 -18.52 -2.51 -7.73
C LYS A 132 -17.94 -1.17 -7.28
N ILE A 133 -17.36 -1.14 -6.08
CA ILE A 133 -16.75 0.05 -5.45
C ILE A 133 -15.74 0.70 -6.39
N TYR A 134 -14.88 -0.10 -7.01
CA TYR A 134 -13.89 0.36 -7.97
C TYR A 134 -14.53 1.18 -9.12
N ALA A 135 -15.62 0.68 -9.69
CA ALA A 135 -16.34 1.41 -10.76
C ALA A 135 -16.99 2.70 -10.23
N ALA A 136 -17.55 2.67 -9.02
CA ALA A 136 -18.17 3.82 -8.38
C ALA A 136 -17.17 4.97 -8.12
N MET A 137 -15.90 4.64 -7.90
CA MET A 137 -14.83 5.61 -7.70
C MET A 137 -14.59 6.46 -8.96
N PHE A 138 -14.65 5.83 -10.16
CA PHE A 138 -14.31 6.50 -11.42
C PHE A 138 -15.50 7.12 -12.15
N ASP A 139 -16.73 6.71 -11.85
CA ASP A 139 -17.94 7.21 -12.54
C ASP A 139 -18.64 8.38 -11.80
N GLY A 140 -18.01 8.91 -10.75
CA GLY A 140 -18.52 10.03 -9.97
C GLY A 140 -19.63 9.67 -8.98
N THR A 141 -19.88 8.38 -8.72
CA THR A 141 -20.83 7.94 -7.69
C THR A 141 -20.29 8.16 -6.28
N LEU A 142 -18.98 8.25 -6.12
CA LEU A 142 -18.31 8.63 -4.87
C LEU A 142 -17.86 10.09 -4.99
N PRO A 143 -18.73 11.06 -4.67
CA PRO A 143 -18.39 12.47 -4.74
C PRO A 143 -17.22 12.75 -3.79
N ASP A 144 -16.35 13.66 -4.22
CA ASP A 144 -15.19 14.13 -3.47
C ASP A 144 -14.03 13.12 -3.27
N VAL A 145 -14.20 11.84 -3.62
CA VAL A 145 -13.12 10.83 -3.52
C VAL A 145 -12.03 11.05 -4.56
N LEU A 146 -12.42 11.41 -5.78
CA LEU A 146 -11.48 11.87 -6.81
C LEU A 146 -11.76 13.34 -7.13
N PRO A 147 -10.72 14.19 -7.26
CA PRO A 147 -10.93 15.55 -7.72
C PRO A 147 -11.55 15.52 -9.12
N ALA A 148 -12.59 16.32 -9.33
CA ALA A 148 -13.15 16.50 -10.65
C ALA A 148 -12.04 17.03 -11.57
N TYR A 149 -11.75 16.28 -12.62
CA TYR A 149 -10.81 16.72 -13.65
C TYR A 149 -11.50 17.77 -14.53
N ASP A 150 -11.02 19.00 -14.40
CA ASP A 150 -11.48 20.13 -15.21
C ASP A 150 -10.54 20.28 -16.42
N SER A 151 -10.92 19.64 -17.54
CA SER A 151 -10.17 19.68 -18.78
C SER A 151 -10.00 21.11 -19.33
N ASP A 152 -11.03 21.94 -19.19
CA ASP A 152 -11.03 23.31 -19.74
C ASP A 152 -10.05 24.19 -18.98
N LYS A 153 -9.93 23.99 -17.66
CA LYS A 153 -8.97 24.70 -16.83
C LYS A 153 -7.53 24.32 -17.18
N MET A 154 -7.27 23.05 -17.43
CA MET A 154 -5.94 22.59 -17.86
C MET A 154 -5.56 23.10 -19.24
N GLU A 155 -6.50 23.10 -20.20
CA GLU A 155 -6.27 23.69 -21.52
C GLU A 155 -5.95 25.19 -21.47
N ASN A 156 -6.61 25.93 -20.59
CA ASN A 156 -6.33 27.36 -20.42
C ASN A 156 -4.96 27.62 -19.85
N ILE A 157 -4.52 26.86 -18.83
CA ILE A 157 -3.16 26.94 -18.28
C ILE A 157 -2.11 26.65 -19.36
N LEU A 158 -2.31 25.61 -20.17
CA LEU A 158 -1.38 25.24 -21.24
C LEU A 158 -1.35 26.24 -22.42
N LYS A 159 -2.38 27.07 -22.57
CA LYS A 159 -2.43 28.13 -23.57
C LYS A 159 -1.72 29.40 -23.09
N ASP A 160 -1.84 29.75 -21.80
CA ASP A 160 -1.18 30.91 -21.19
C ASP A 160 0.34 30.75 -21.12
N ASP A 161 0.87 29.54 -20.92
CA ASP A 161 2.32 29.27 -20.93
C ASP A 161 2.96 29.34 -22.33
N ARG A 162 2.19 29.55 -23.40
CA ARG A 162 2.67 29.64 -24.77
C ARG A 162 2.61 31.07 -25.36
N ALA A 163 2.17 32.04 -24.57
CA ALA A 163 2.09 33.45 -24.92
C ALA A 163 3.27 34.25 -24.33
#